data_e78cb0305cbd3629bfb9aa75bbbd9506
#
_entry.id   e78cb0305cbd3629bfb9aa75bbbd9506
#
_cell.length_a   1.000
_cell.length_b   1.000
_cell.length_c   1.000
_cell.angle_alpha   90.00
_cell.angle_beta   90.00
_cell.angle_gamma   90.00
#
_symmetry.space_group_name_H-M   'P 1'
#
loop_
_entity.id
_entity.type
_entity.pdbx_description
1 polymer ?
#
loop_
_entity_poly.entity_id
_entity_poly.type
_entity_poly.pdbx_seq_one_letter_code
_entity_poly.pdbx_strand_id
1 'polypeptide(L)'
;VFANPYAENFQFGYDYNDVKLDPNTQFLKTNETPKILYLDNSEDIYDYLSEGYIPIGSANFVSNAASEQQVIQQAKKVKAKLVLVQKQLLDQSLELKNVSERSTNQWFYNIESVFLVKDESYKQGSLGIIVGELPQELTKKYQRNTGVVVFLVYKNSPAYRANLLRNDVITKINSRDVWEDNFLTVLNDEKRKSNNVILSILRDGVDKKIPVTLGW
;
A
#
# COMPACT_ATOMS: atom_id res chain seq x y z
N VAL A 1 -8.07 -27.68 20.30
CA VAL A 1 -7.33 -26.56 19.70
C VAL A 1 -8.37 -25.69 19.04
N PHE A 2 -8.59 -24.48 19.55
CA PHE A 2 -9.52 -23.55 18.89
C PHE A 2 -8.94 -23.17 17.53
N ALA A 3 -9.80 -23.15 16.52
CA ALA A 3 -9.45 -22.72 15.16
C ALA A 3 -8.89 -21.31 15.19
N ASN A 4 -7.87 -21.04 14.37
CA ASN A 4 -7.28 -19.70 14.23
C ASN A 4 -7.94 -19.00 13.04
N PRO A 5 -8.87 -18.05 13.27
CA PRO A 5 -9.61 -17.43 12.17
C PRO A 5 -8.71 -16.64 11.20
N TYR A 6 -7.59 -16.13 11.66
CA TYR A 6 -6.61 -15.50 10.77
C TYR A 6 -5.97 -16.51 9.82
N ALA A 7 -5.71 -17.73 10.29
CA ALA A 7 -5.12 -18.78 9.44
C ALA A 7 -6.14 -19.38 8.46
N GLU A 8 -7.39 -19.53 8.89
CA GLU A 8 -8.45 -20.12 8.07
C GLU A 8 -8.89 -19.20 6.92
N ASN A 9 -8.83 -17.90 7.14
CA ASN A 9 -9.24 -16.89 6.16
C ASN A 9 -8.06 -16.20 5.46
N PHE A 10 -6.83 -16.66 5.69
CA PHE A 10 -5.64 -16.05 5.08
C PHE A 10 -5.53 -16.40 3.60
N GLN A 11 -5.27 -15.37 2.80
CA GLN A 11 -4.96 -15.50 1.37
C GLN A 11 -3.68 -14.74 1.06
N PHE A 12 -2.76 -15.38 0.32
CA PHE A 12 -1.59 -14.69 -0.23
C PHE A 12 -2.01 -13.67 -1.28
N GLY A 13 -1.28 -12.56 -1.33
CA GLY A 13 -1.40 -11.57 -2.38
C GLY A 13 -0.97 -12.13 -3.74
N TYR A 14 -1.45 -11.50 -4.81
CA TYR A 14 -1.13 -11.90 -6.18
C TYR A 14 0.39 -11.92 -6.44
N ASP A 15 1.11 -10.93 -5.93
CA ASP A 15 2.55 -10.76 -6.16
C ASP A 15 3.43 -11.49 -5.13
N TYR A 16 2.85 -12.35 -4.28
CA TYR A 16 3.61 -13.00 -3.20
C TYR A 16 4.84 -13.76 -3.69
N ASN A 17 4.74 -14.44 -4.83
CA ASN A 17 5.85 -15.21 -5.38
C ASN A 17 7.03 -14.31 -5.79
N ASP A 18 6.76 -13.16 -6.37
CA ASP A 18 7.77 -12.18 -6.78
C ASP A 18 8.43 -11.56 -5.54
N VAL A 19 7.63 -11.16 -4.56
CA VAL A 19 8.10 -10.65 -3.26
C VAL A 19 8.98 -11.67 -2.55
N LYS A 20 8.61 -12.95 -2.57
CA LYS A 20 9.36 -14.04 -1.93
C LYS A 20 10.71 -14.29 -2.59
N LEU A 21 10.81 -14.08 -3.89
CA LEU A 21 12.05 -14.32 -4.67
C LEU A 21 12.97 -13.10 -4.67
N ASP A 22 12.49 -11.91 -4.30
CA ASP A 22 13.32 -10.70 -4.23
C ASP A 22 14.31 -10.79 -3.07
N PRO A 23 15.64 -10.74 -3.34
CA PRO A 23 16.68 -10.84 -2.32
C PRO A 23 16.68 -9.65 -1.34
N ASN A 24 16.04 -8.54 -1.68
CA ASN A 24 15.94 -7.36 -0.83
C ASN A 24 14.77 -7.46 0.16
N THR A 25 13.86 -8.40 -0.05
CA THR A 25 12.72 -8.61 0.85
C THR A 25 13.16 -9.19 2.18
N GLN A 26 12.81 -8.51 3.25
CA GLN A 26 13.11 -8.91 4.61
C GLN A 26 11.87 -9.53 5.27
N PHE A 27 11.86 -10.84 5.35
CA PHE A 27 10.88 -11.60 6.12
C PHE A 27 11.19 -11.62 7.62
N LEU A 28 10.19 -11.92 8.43
CA LEU A 28 10.34 -12.14 9.87
C LEU A 28 11.28 -13.33 10.12
N LYS A 29 12.29 -13.16 10.98
CA LYS A 29 13.19 -14.23 11.40
C LYS A 29 12.54 -15.07 12.50
N THR A 30 13.03 -16.31 12.66
CA THR A 30 12.45 -17.28 13.62
C THR A 30 12.46 -16.77 15.08
N ASN A 31 13.44 -15.97 15.45
CA ASN A 31 13.60 -15.41 16.80
C ASN A 31 12.98 -14.01 16.96
N GLU A 32 12.37 -13.47 15.91
CA GLU A 32 11.72 -12.17 15.97
C GLU A 32 10.23 -12.31 16.32
N THR A 33 9.67 -11.27 16.88
CA THR A 33 8.23 -11.13 17.13
C THR A 33 7.65 -10.15 16.12
N PRO A 34 6.57 -10.52 15.42
CA PRO A 34 5.92 -9.61 14.50
C PRO A 34 5.30 -8.44 15.26
N LYS A 35 5.29 -7.27 14.64
CA LYS A 35 4.58 -6.10 15.14
C LYS A 35 3.11 -6.18 14.71
N ILE A 36 2.19 -6.05 15.67
CA ILE A 36 0.75 -5.97 15.40
C ILE A 36 0.30 -4.55 15.71
N LEU A 37 -0.36 -3.91 14.76
CA LEU A 37 -0.94 -2.57 14.92
C LEU A 37 -2.42 -2.62 14.63
N TYR A 38 -3.20 -2.09 15.54
CA TYR A 38 -4.64 -1.89 15.35
C TYR A 38 -4.85 -0.49 14.82
N LEU A 39 -5.36 -0.42 13.59
CA LEU A 39 -5.65 0.85 12.94
C LEU A 39 -7.05 1.34 13.32
N ASP A 40 -7.20 2.63 13.51
CA ASP A 40 -8.51 3.26 13.52
C ASP A 40 -8.97 3.60 12.08
N ASN A 41 -10.19 4.09 11.94
CA ASN A 41 -10.75 4.41 10.62
C ASN A 41 -10.09 5.60 9.92
N SER A 42 -9.21 6.33 10.62
CA SER A 42 -8.49 7.50 10.08
C SER A 42 -7.10 7.14 9.56
N GLU A 43 -6.56 5.98 9.95
CA GLU A 43 -5.22 5.54 9.56
C GLU A 43 -5.24 4.81 8.21
N ASP A 44 -4.31 5.16 7.34
CA ASP A 44 -4.18 4.56 6.01
C ASP A 44 -2.96 3.62 5.97
N ILE A 45 -3.12 2.43 5.42
CA ILE A 45 -2.03 1.50 5.09
C ILE A 45 -0.90 2.19 4.30
N TYR A 46 -1.25 3.26 3.60
CA TYR A 46 -0.35 4.05 2.76
C TYR A 46 0.88 4.55 3.50
N ASP A 47 0.75 4.93 4.78
CA ASP A 47 1.88 5.37 5.59
C ASP A 47 2.95 4.29 5.70
N TYR A 48 2.52 3.04 5.84
CA TYR A 48 3.42 1.88 5.94
C TYR A 48 4.02 1.51 4.58
N LEU A 49 3.22 1.54 3.51
CA LEU A 49 3.72 1.32 2.14
C LEU A 49 4.78 2.36 1.78
N SER A 50 4.57 3.63 2.17
CA SER A 50 5.53 4.72 1.94
C SER A 50 6.86 4.54 2.66
N GLU A 51 6.89 3.70 3.69
CA GLU A 51 8.10 3.31 4.43
C GLU A 51 8.76 2.04 3.88
N GLY A 52 8.23 1.46 2.79
CA GLY A 52 8.78 0.27 2.14
C GLY A 52 8.23 -1.05 2.68
N TYR A 53 7.09 -1.04 3.38
CA TYR A 53 6.38 -2.27 3.67
C TYR A 53 5.61 -2.76 2.44
N ILE A 54 5.60 -4.07 2.22
CA ILE A 54 4.94 -4.72 1.08
C ILE A 54 3.92 -5.73 1.61
N PRO A 55 2.65 -5.65 1.20
CA PRO A 55 1.65 -6.65 1.54
C PRO A 55 2.00 -8.02 0.94
N ILE A 56 1.94 -9.08 1.73
CA ILE A 56 2.12 -10.46 1.26
C ILE A 56 0.84 -11.28 1.34
N GLY A 57 -0.18 -10.77 2.00
CA GLY A 57 -1.48 -11.43 2.11
C GLY A 57 -2.39 -10.73 3.08
N SER A 58 -3.62 -11.19 3.15
CA SER A 58 -4.66 -10.64 4.01
C SER A 58 -5.57 -11.74 4.59
N ALA A 59 -6.27 -11.40 5.67
CA ALA A 59 -7.34 -12.23 6.21
C ALA A 59 -8.51 -11.34 6.63
N ASN A 60 -9.71 -11.67 6.16
CA ASN A 60 -10.94 -10.92 6.41
C ASN A 60 -12.02 -11.89 6.90
N PHE A 61 -12.59 -11.60 8.05
CA PHE A 61 -13.59 -12.46 8.68
C PHE A 61 -14.39 -11.72 9.76
N VAL A 62 -15.49 -12.33 10.19
CA VAL A 62 -16.29 -11.83 11.32
C VAL A 62 -16.02 -12.69 12.55
N SER A 63 -15.74 -12.06 13.69
CA SER A 63 -15.49 -12.76 14.94
C SER A 63 -15.82 -11.90 16.16
N ASN A 64 -16.19 -12.56 17.26
CA ASN A 64 -16.30 -11.97 18.60
C ASN A 64 -15.17 -12.38 19.54
N ALA A 65 -14.30 -13.30 19.10
CA ALA A 65 -13.30 -13.96 19.96
C ALA A 65 -11.88 -13.99 19.37
N ALA A 66 -11.63 -13.29 18.24
CA ALA A 66 -10.30 -13.24 17.66
C ALA A 66 -9.31 -12.54 18.61
N SER A 67 -8.18 -13.19 18.88
CA SER A 67 -7.17 -12.73 19.82
C SER A 67 -5.88 -12.27 19.13
N GLU A 68 -5.12 -11.44 19.82
CA GLU A 68 -3.79 -11.00 19.36
C GLU A 68 -2.81 -12.17 19.22
N GLN A 69 -2.91 -13.17 20.09
CA GLN A 69 -2.06 -14.36 19.99
C GLN A 69 -2.29 -15.13 18.69
N GLN A 70 -3.54 -15.19 18.21
CA GLN A 70 -3.87 -15.87 16.96
C GLN A 70 -3.30 -15.13 15.74
N VAL A 71 -3.36 -13.79 15.71
CA VAL A 71 -2.74 -13.03 14.62
C VAL A 71 -1.22 -13.13 14.66
N ILE A 72 -0.59 -13.13 15.84
CA ILE A 72 0.86 -13.35 15.99
C ILE A 72 1.26 -14.74 15.45
N GLN A 73 0.50 -15.78 15.76
CA GLN A 73 0.76 -17.13 15.25
C GLN A 73 0.70 -17.17 13.71
N GLN A 74 -0.33 -16.56 13.12
CA GLN A 74 -0.44 -16.48 11.66
C GLN A 74 0.70 -15.66 11.04
N ALA A 75 1.05 -14.52 11.64
CA ALA A 75 2.16 -13.69 11.17
C ALA A 75 3.50 -14.45 11.18
N LYS A 76 3.78 -15.21 12.23
CA LYS A 76 4.97 -16.08 12.31
C LYS A 76 4.96 -17.15 11.25
N LYS A 77 3.82 -17.79 10.99
CA LYS A 77 3.66 -18.82 9.97
C LYS A 77 3.99 -18.31 8.56
N VAL A 78 3.49 -17.11 8.21
CA VAL A 78 3.72 -16.48 6.90
C VAL A 78 4.96 -15.59 6.88
N LYS A 79 5.69 -15.49 8.01
CA LYS A 79 6.88 -14.68 8.20
C LYS A 79 6.68 -13.17 7.95
N ALA A 80 5.48 -12.66 8.26
CA ALA A 80 5.19 -11.23 8.18
C ALA A 80 5.88 -10.49 9.34
N LYS A 81 6.49 -9.33 9.06
CA LYS A 81 7.10 -8.46 10.06
C LYS A 81 6.10 -7.54 10.75
N LEU A 82 5.08 -7.15 10.02
CA LEU A 82 4.03 -6.24 10.46
C LEU A 82 2.68 -6.80 10.06
N VAL A 83 1.71 -6.71 10.96
CA VAL A 83 0.30 -6.92 10.62
C VAL A 83 -0.48 -5.68 11.03
N LEU A 84 -1.21 -5.13 10.08
CA LEU A 84 -2.18 -4.07 10.30
C LEU A 84 -3.55 -4.73 10.47
N VAL A 85 -4.24 -4.43 11.56
CA VAL A 85 -5.55 -5.00 11.88
C VAL A 85 -6.54 -3.87 12.05
N GLN A 86 -7.64 -3.91 11.30
CA GLN A 86 -8.77 -3.03 11.47
C GLN A 86 -9.93 -3.83 12.03
N LYS A 87 -10.60 -3.31 13.06
CA LYS A 87 -11.79 -3.91 13.67
C LYS A 87 -12.95 -2.93 13.59
N GLN A 88 -14.00 -3.32 12.92
CA GLN A 88 -15.24 -2.55 12.83
C GLN A 88 -16.35 -3.30 13.55
N LEU A 89 -16.99 -2.65 14.52
CA LEU A 89 -18.13 -3.21 15.20
C LEU A 89 -19.31 -3.36 14.21
N LEU A 90 -19.87 -4.54 14.15
CA LEU A 90 -21.07 -4.81 13.36
C LEU A 90 -22.31 -4.32 14.11
N ASP A 91 -23.19 -3.64 13.40
CA ASP A 91 -24.48 -3.23 13.95
C ASP A 91 -25.36 -4.46 14.17
N GLN A 92 -25.68 -4.75 15.42
CA GLN A 92 -26.53 -5.89 15.80
C GLN A 92 -27.95 -5.81 15.22
N SER A 93 -28.39 -4.65 14.77
CA SER A 93 -29.77 -4.46 14.26
C SER A 93 -30.04 -5.18 12.94
N LEU A 94 -29.01 -5.55 12.18
CA LEU A 94 -29.12 -6.15 10.85
C LEU A 94 -29.08 -7.70 10.85
N GLU A 95 -28.50 -8.34 11.88
CA GLU A 95 -28.30 -9.79 11.89
C GLU A 95 -29.29 -10.59 12.75
N LEU A 96 -30.04 -9.95 13.64
CA LEU A 96 -30.97 -10.65 14.56
C LEU A 96 -32.27 -11.20 13.91
N LYS A 97 -32.47 -11.00 12.61
CA LYS A 97 -33.67 -11.51 11.91
C LYS A 97 -33.67 -13.03 11.67
N ASN A 98 -32.57 -13.73 11.88
CA ASN A 98 -32.43 -15.14 11.51
C ASN A 98 -31.90 -16.07 12.62
N VAL A 99 -31.74 -15.64 13.86
CA VAL A 99 -31.26 -16.50 14.94
C VAL A 99 -32.30 -16.51 16.08
N SER A 100 -32.97 -17.64 16.21
CA SER A 100 -33.85 -17.94 17.32
C SER A 100 -33.14 -17.88 18.67
N GLU A 101 -33.65 -17.04 19.55
CA GLU A 101 -33.61 -17.09 21.01
C GLU A 101 -32.34 -17.65 21.67
N ARG A 102 -31.27 -16.83 21.75
CA ARG A 102 -30.39 -16.78 22.93
C ARG A 102 -29.72 -15.38 22.95
N SER A 103 -30.26 -14.49 23.77
CA SER A 103 -29.70 -13.19 24.06
C SER A 103 -28.41 -13.35 24.87
N THR A 104 -27.30 -13.48 24.19
CA THR A 104 -26.00 -13.16 24.75
C THR A 104 -25.57 -11.86 24.09
N ASN A 105 -25.31 -10.81 24.86
CA ASN A 105 -24.75 -9.53 24.39
C ASN A 105 -23.31 -9.76 23.89
N GLN A 106 -23.15 -10.50 22.81
CA GLN A 106 -21.86 -10.74 22.18
C GLN A 106 -21.69 -9.75 21.03
N TRP A 107 -20.66 -8.91 21.12
CA TRP A 107 -20.30 -7.98 20.07
C TRP A 107 -19.48 -8.69 19.01
N PHE A 108 -19.93 -8.64 17.77
CA PHE A 108 -19.20 -9.14 16.62
C PHE A 108 -18.48 -8.00 15.91
N TYR A 109 -17.31 -8.29 15.40
CA TYR A 109 -16.49 -7.36 14.64
C TYR A 109 -16.20 -7.92 13.26
N ASN A 110 -16.32 -7.09 12.23
CA ASN A 110 -15.63 -7.31 10.98
C ASN A 110 -14.16 -7.02 11.20
N ILE A 111 -13.29 -7.99 10.93
CA ILE A 111 -11.85 -7.90 11.12
C ILE A 111 -11.18 -8.01 9.76
N GLU A 112 -10.47 -6.96 9.39
CA GLU A 112 -9.64 -6.91 8.21
C GLU A 112 -8.18 -6.84 8.65
N SER A 113 -7.32 -7.68 8.07
CA SER A 113 -5.91 -7.69 8.41
C SER A 113 -5.03 -7.84 7.18
N VAL A 114 -3.94 -7.09 7.15
CA VAL A 114 -2.94 -7.12 6.09
C VAL A 114 -1.60 -7.50 6.70
N PHE A 115 -0.95 -8.51 6.12
CA PHE A 115 0.33 -9.04 6.55
C PHE A 115 1.42 -8.50 5.63
N LEU A 116 2.45 -7.88 6.22
CA LEU A 116 3.46 -7.14 5.46
C LEU A 116 4.88 -7.60 5.83
N VAL A 117 5.74 -7.53 4.84
CA VAL A 117 7.20 -7.67 4.96
C VAL A 117 7.86 -6.33 4.67
N LYS A 118 9.17 -6.23 4.85
CA LYS A 118 9.93 -4.98 4.60
C LYS A 118 10.81 -5.18 3.37
N ASP A 119 10.82 -4.19 2.49
CA ASP A 119 11.77 -4.09 1.39
C ASP A 119 12.45 -2.71 1.46
N GLU A 120 13.77 -2.70 1.31
CA GLU A 120 14.58 -1.47 1.29
C GLU A 120 15.06 -1.11 -0.12
N SER A 121 14.73 -1.93 -1.13
CA SER A 121 15.17 -1.69 -2.51
C SER A 121 14.57 -0.44 -3.13
N TYR A 122 13.42 0.04 -2.61
CA TYR A 122 12.81 1.28 -3.05
C TYR A 122 13.75 2.49 -2.98
N LYS A 123 14.75 2.47 -2.09
CA LYS A 123 15.77 3.50 -1.97
C LYS A 123 16.76 3.53 -3.13
N GLN A 124 16.77 2.50 -3.98
CA GLN A 124 17.62 2.45 -5.17
C GLN A 124 17.02 3.22 -6.36
N GLY A 125 15.75 3.56 -6.30
CA GLY A 125 15.07 4.34 -7.32
C GLY A 125 15.51 5.81 -7.31
N SER A 126 15.52 6.44 -8.47
CA SER A 126 16.01 7.83 -8.60
C SER A 126 15.02 8.90 -8.15
N LEU A 127 13.73 8.61 -8.21
CA LEU A 127 12.63 9.52 -7.87
C LEU A 127 11.89 9.11 -6.60
N GLY A 128 11.74 7.79 -6.36
CA GLY A 128 11.09 7.22 -5.19
C GLY A 128 9.57 7.33 -5.22
N ILE A 129 8.97 6.88 -6.33
CA ILE A 129 7.52 6.78 -6.50
C ILE A 129 7.14 5.46 -7.17
N ILE A 130 5.88 5.07 -7.00
CA ILE A 130 5.19 4.11 -7.85
C ILE A 130 4.17 4.86 -8.67
N VAL A 131 4.21 4.64 -9.97
CA VAL A 131 3.27 5.20 -10.93
C VAL A 131 2.55 4.10 -11.70
N GLY A 132 1.44 4.44 -12.31
CA GLY A 132 0.72 3.55 -13.20
C GLY A 132 -0.06 4.30 -14.26
N GLU A 133 -0.77 3.52 -15.07
CA GLU A 133 -1.62 4.03 -16.12
C GLU A 133 -2.64 5.04 -15.59
N LEU A 134 -2.97 6.03 -16.40
CA LEU A 134 -3.99 7.01 -16.08
C LEU A 134 -5.38 6.33 -16.08
N PRO A 135 -6.07 6.27 -14.93
CA PRO A 135 -7.41 5.66 -14.87
C PRO A 135 -8.39 6.33 -15.83
N GLN A 136 -9.30 5.53 -16.39
CA GLN A 136 -10.28 6.01 -17.36
C GLN A 136 -11.10 7.23 -16.87
N GLU A 137 -11.39 7.28 -15.57
CA GLU A 137 -12.09 8.40 -14.96
C GLU A 137 -11.27 9.70 -15.05
N LEU A 138 -9.96 9.63 -14.80
CA LEU A 138 -9.06 10.78 -14.91
C LEU A 138 -8.81 11.14 -16.36
N THR A 139 -8.72 10.15 -17.26
CA THR A 139 -8.65 10.35 -18.71
C THR A 139 -9.83 11.18 -19.20
N LYS A 140 -11.04 10.84 -18.79
CA LYS A 140 -12.26 11.57 -19.13
C LYS A 140 -12.29 12.95 -18.47
N LYS A 141 -11.96 13.02 -17.17
CA LYS A 141 -11.98 14.26 -16.38
C LYS A 141 -11.04 15.30 -16.96
N TYR A 142 -9.82 14.89 -17.32
CA TYR A 142 -8.77 15.79 -17.82
C TYR A 142 -8.68 15.85 -19.36
N GLN A 143 -9.55 15.12 -20.07
CA GLN A 143 -9.59 15.05 -21.55
C GLN A 143 -8.21 14.77 -22.15
N ARG A 144 -7.47 13.83 -21.55
CA ARG A 144 -6.13 13.46 -21.99
C ARG A 144 -5.90 11.96 -21.83
N ASN A 145 -5.12 11.40 -22.75
CA ASN A 145 -4.75 9.98 -22.77
C ASN A 145 -3.25 9.75 -22.48
N THR A 146 -2.54 10.80 -22.06
CA THR A 146 -1.12 10.74 -21.69
C THR A 146 -0.94 11.20 -20.25
N GLY A 147 0.09 10.71 -19.62
CA GLY A 147 0.40 10.94 -18.21
C GLY A 147 0.43 9.64 -17.42
N VAL A 148 1.00 9.70 -16.25
CA VAL A 148 0.99 8.62 -15.25
C VAL A 148 0.44 9.14 -13.94
N VAL A 149 -0.35 8.32 -13.25
CA VAL A 149 -0.83 8.66 -11.91
C VAL A 149 0.17 8.20 -10.86
N VAL A 150 0.42 9.02 -9.86
CA VAL A 150 1.25 8.69 -8.71
C VAL A 150 0.43 7.89 -7.71
N PHE A 151 0.74 6.60 -7.55
CA PHE A 151 0.10 5.71 -6.58
C PHE A 151 0.74 5.77 -5.20
N LEU A 152 2.08 5.92 -5.16
CA LEU A 152 2.84 5.94 -3.92
C LEU A 152 4.01 6.90 -4.03
N VAL A 153 4.26 7.64 -2.97
CA VAL A 153 5.48 8.44 -2.77
C VAL A 153 6.19 7.88 -1.54
N TYR A 154 7.41 7.38 -1.71
CA TYR A 154 8.18 6.85 -0.59
C TYR A 154 8.68 7.98 0.31
N LYS A 155 8.57 7.80 1.62
CA LYS A 155 9.10 8.74 2.63
C LYS A 155 10.59 9.05 2.39
N ASN A 156 10.96 10.31 2.55
CA ASN A 156 12.32 10.82 2.37
C ASN A 156 12.89 10.67 0.96
N SER A 157 12.08 10.28 -0.03
CA SER A 157 12.50 10.24 -1.44
C SER A 157 12.69 11.64 -2.05
N PRO A 158 13.34 11.75 -3.21
CA PRO A 158 13.35 12.98 -3.97
C PRO A 158 11.97 13.55 -4.26
N ALA A 159 11.04 12.72 -4.65
CA ALA A 159 9.64 13.10 -4.88
C ALA A 159 8.95 13.61 -3.59
N TYR A 160 9.19 12.95 -2.45
CA TYR A 160 8.67 13.38 -1.16
C TYR A 160 9.20 14.76 -0.76
N ARG A 161 10.52 14.98 -0.88
CA ARG A 161 11.14 16.28 -0.60
C ARG A 161 10.67 17.39 -1.52
N ALA A 162 10.30 17.05 -2.76
CA ALA A 162 9.73 17.97 -3.73
C ALA A 162 8.22 18.20 -3.56
N ASN A 163 7.60 17.59 -2.54
CA ASN A 163 6.17 17.67 -2.28
C ASN A 163 5.30 17.16 -3.44
N LEU A 164 5.76 16.11 -4.11
CA LEU A 164 4.92 15.30 -4.99
C LEU A 164 3.96 14.48 -4.12
N LEU A 165 2.70 14.40 -4.50
CA LEU A 165 1.65 13.76 -3.72
C LEU A 165 1.03 12.58 -4.47
N ARG A 166 0.44 11.66 -3.72
CA ARG A 166 -0.46 10.64 -4.26
C ARG A 166 -1.57 11.29 -5.06
N ASN A 167 -1.98 10.65 -6.15
CA ASN A 167 -2.98 11.13 -7.11
C ASN A 167 -2.56 12.31 -7.98
N ASP A 168 -1.33 12.82 -7.86
CA ASP A 168 -0.79 13.71 -8.89
C ASP A 168 -0.70 12.95 -10.21
N VAL A 169 -0.99 13.63 -11.31
CA VAL A 169 -0.80 13.09 -12.66
C VAL A 169 0.43 13.75 -13.26
N ILE A 170 1.52 13.00 -13.42
CA ILE A 170 2.72 13.49 -14.09
C ILE A 170 2.48 13.43 -15.60
N THR A 171 2.57 14.57 -16.25
CA THR A 171 2.30 14.71 -17.69
C THR A 171 3.57 14.86 -18.50
N LYS A 172 4.63 15.46 -17.91
CA LYS A 172 5.93 15.63 -18.55
C LYS A 172 7.06 15.51 -17.53
N ILE A 173 8.21 15.06 -18.02
CA ILE A 173 9.51 15.22 -17.36
C ILE A 173 10.30 16.16 -18.24
N ASN A 174 10.67 17.34 -17.69
CA ASN A 174 11.17 18.48 -18.47
C ASN A 174 10.19 18.85 -19.60
N SER A 175 10.59 18.75 -20.86
CA SER A 175 9.73 19.04 -22.03
C SER A 175 9.11 17.79 -22.66
N ARG A 176 9.44 16.57 -22.16
CA ARG A 176 9.03 15.30 -22.77
C ARG A 176 7.75 14.79 -22.14
N ASP A 177 6.75 14.50 -22.97
CA ASP A 177 5.52 13.84 -22.53
C ASP A 177 5.78 12.42 -22.03
N VAL A 178 5.07 12.02 -20.97
CA VAL A 178 5.18 10.69 -20.38
C VAL A 178 3.85 9.98 -20.36
N TRP A 179 3.91 8.65 -20.43
CA TRP A 179 2.86 7.67 -20.21
C TRP A 179 3.49 6.41 -19.62
N GLU A 180 2.71 5.42 -19.24
CA GLU A 180 3.20 4.26 -18.49
C GLU A 180 4.41 3.59 -19.14
N ASP A 181 4.32 3.26 -20.43
CA ASP A 181 5.37 2.51 -21.14
C ASP A 181 6.70 3.28 -21.29
N ASN A 182 6.67 4.62 -21.30
CA ASN A 182 7.89 5.41 -21.51
C ASN A 182 8.41 6.12 -20.27
N PHE A 183 7.67 6.13 -19.17
CA PHE A 183 8.00 6.92 -17.98
C PHE A 183 9.42 6.67 -17.48
N LEU A 184 9.78 5.40 -17.27
CA LEU A 184 11.11 5.03 -16.77
C LEU A 184 12.21 5.37 -17.78
N THR A 185 11.96 5.17 -19.07
CA THR A 185 12.91 5.50 -20.13
C THR A 185 13.18 7.01 -20.15
N VAL A 186 12.13 7.82 -20.15
CA VAL A 186 12.26 9.28 -20.13
C VAL A 186 12.97 9.76 -18.87
N LEU A 187 12.60 9.23 -17.69
CA LEU A 187 13.24 9.59 -16.42
C LEU A 187 14.74 9.29 -16.43
N ASN A 188 15.12 8.10 -16.88
CA ASN A 188 16.51 7.69 -16.95
C ASN A 188 17.33 8.53 -17.97
N ASP A 189 16.74 8.84 -19.12
CA ASP A 189 17.38 9.70 -20.12
C ASP A 189 17.63 11.12 -19.59
N GLU A 190 16.62 11.70 -18.92
CA GLU A 190 16.76 13.03 -18.34
C GLU A 190 17.75 13.04 -17.18
N LYS A 191 17.75 11.98 -16.33
CA LYS A 191 18.75 11.82 -15.27
C LYS A 191 20.19 11.76 -15.77
N ARG A 192 20.44 11.13 -16.93
CA ARG A 192 21.77 11.09 -17.53
C ARG A 192 22.30 12.49 -17.93
N LYS A 193 21.39 13.43 -18.23
CA LYS A 193 21.73 14.80 -18.58
C LYS A 193 21.91 15.65 -17.33
N SER A 194 21.06 15.50 -16.34
CA SER A 194 21.08 16.27 -15.10
C SER A 194 20.29 15.53 -14.00
N ASN A 195 20.76 15.61 -12.76
CA ASN A 195 19.98 15.18 -11.61
C ASN A 195 18.81 16.12 -11.30
N ASN A 196 18.76 17.31 -11.88
CA ASN A 196 17.65 18.24 -11.70
C ASN A 196 16.67 18.11 -12.87
N VAL A 197 15.43 17.76 -12.55
CA VAL A 197 14.33 17.66 -13.52
C VAL A 197 13.15 18.50 -13.07
N ILE A 198 12.30 18.89 -14.02
CA ILE A 198 11.03 19.55 -13.75
C ILE A 198 9.92 18.59 -14.13
N LEU A 199 9.10 18.21 -13.17
CA LEU A 199 7.89 17.46 -13.41
C LEU A 199 6.74 18.43 -13.68
N SER A 200 6.09 18.32 -14.84
CA SER A 200 4.79 18.95 -15.07
C SER A 200 3.70 18.00 -14.59
N ILE A 201 2.86 18.46 -13.70
CA ILE A 201 1.80 17.64 -13.09
C ILE A 201 0.44 18.33 -13.18
N LEU A 202 -0.61 17.52 -13.10
CA LEU A 202 -1.96 17.96 -12.75
C LEU A 202 -2.26 17.53 -11.32
N ARG A 203 -2.60 18.48 -10.47
CA ARG A 203 -3.10 18.26 -9.10
C ARG A 203 -4.46 18.92 -8.99
N ASP A 204 -5.51 18.12 -8.77
CA ASP A 204 -6.91 18.57 -8.72
C ASP A 204 -7.33 19.39 -9.95
N GLY A 205 -6.80 19.04 -11.13
CA GLY A 205 -7.07 19.74 -12.38
C GLY A 205 -6.24 21.01 -12.62
N VAL A 206 -5.33 21.34 -11.71
CA VAL A 206 -4.46 22.50 -11.82
C VAL A 206 -3.07 22.07 -12.29
N ASP A 207 -2.59 22.69 -13.37
CA ASP A 207 -1.22 22.51 -13.86
C ASP A 207 -0.20 23.10 -12.88
N LYS A 208 0.81 22.29 -12.53
CA LYS A 208 1.92 22.70 -11.68
C LYS A 208 3.24 22.20 -12.25
N LYS A 209 4.32 22.94 -11.96
CA LYS A 209 5.70 22.50 -12.23
C LYS A 209 6.41 22.28 -10.91
N ILE A 210 6.94 21.08 -10.73
CA ILE A 210 7.65 20.68 -9.52
C ILE A 210 9.11 20.40 -9.88
N PRO A 211 10.05 21.22 -9.42
CA PRO A 211 11.47 20.95 -9.55
C PRO A 211 11.87 19.82 -8.59
N VAL A 212 12.59 18.83 -9.09
CA VAL A 212 13.06 17.68 -8.31
C VAL A 212 14.54 17.45 -8.58
N THR A 213 15.30 17.26 -7.50
CA THR A 213 16.67 16.74 -7.57
C THR A 213 16.63 15.24 -7.36
N LEU A 214 16.97 14.47 -8.40
CA LEU A 214 16.94 13.01 -8.41
C LEU A 214 18.09 12.42 -7.57
N GLY A 215 17.84 11.25 -7.00
CA GLY A 215 18.79 10.53 -6.13
C GLY A 215 18.45 10.65 -4.66
N TRP A 216 18.77 9.58 -3.94
CA TRP A 216 18.50 9.46 -2.47
C TRP A 216 19.64 10.08 -1.67
#